data_a08ad49c650b2dbfe265e4171f99e61e
#
_entry.id   a08ad49c650b2dbfe265e4171f99e61e
#
_cell.length_a   1.000
_cell.length_b   1.000
_cell.length_c   1.000
_cell.angle_alpha   90.00
_cell.angle_beta   90.00
_cell.angle_gamma   90.00
#
_symmetry.space_group_name_H-M   'P 1'
#
loop_
_entity.id
_entity.type
_entity.pdbx_description
1 polymer ?
#
loop_
_entity_poly.entity_id
_entity_poly.type
_entity_poly.pdbx_seq_one_letter_code
_entity_poly.pdbx_strand_id
1 'polypeptide(L)'
;GIIYPTRGFRDDSSNVRKRTLKTNHLRHLLANGLPSVGTRVESSWPVITEIVGSTGHFDYIEFVAEYAPTSQADLENIARAAELNNISSMIKLDFQNRAFVAQKAMASGFQAIMFTDHKTAAEVKESIFVVRPDTPQDGGRFGYPNRRWIGYKPNSPQMDYAAMVRDTVLVFMIEKSVAMDNIEEICSVPGVDMVQFGPSDYSMSRGWNSSEHVQEFKAAEREMIKVALAHSVQPRC
;
A
#
# COMPACT_ATOMS: atom_id res chain seq x y z
N GLY A 1 -16.29 -3.74 56.99
CA GLY A 1 -16.52 -3.84 55.58
C GLY A 1 -16.34 -2.45 54.95
N ILE A 2 -15.36 -2.31 54.02
CA ILE A 2 -15.15 -1.08 53.27
C ILE A 2 -16.10 -1.12 52.07
N ILE A 3 -17.05 -0.22 52.02
CA ILE A 3 -17.99 -0.09 50.89
C ILE A 3 -17.34 0.87 49.90
N TYR A 4 -16.96 0.34 48.73
CA TYR A 4 -16.52 1.19 47.59
C TYR A 4 -17.78 1.78 46.93
N PRO A 5 -17.84 3.08 46.68
CA PRO A 5 -18.95 3.66 45.94
C PRO A 5 -18.90 3.19 44.49
N THR A 6 -19.97 2.54 44.05
CA THR A 6 -20.19 2.25 42.63
C THR A 6 -20.28 3.58 41.88
N ARG A 7 -19.24 3.95 41.15
CA ARG A 7 -19.36 5.03 40.15
C ARG A 7 -20.36 4.58 39.10
N GLY A 8 -21.53 5.18 39.12
CA GLY A 8 -22.48 5.04 38.02
C GLY A 8 -21.77 5.47 36.72
N PHE A 9 -21.71 4.57 35.77
CA PHE A 9 -21.33 4.92 34.40
C PHE A 9 -22.39 5.92 33.91
N ARG A 10 -22.01 7.19 33.78
CA ARG A 10 -22.83 8.13 33.01
C ARG A 10 -22.69 7.70 31.56
N ASP A 11 -23.79 7.31 30.99
CA ASP A 11 -23.93 7.11 29.53
C ASP A 11 -23.89 8.49 28.88
N ASP A 12 -22.68 9.01 28.69
CA ASP A 12 -22.41 10.24 27.93
C ASP A 12 -22.14 9.88 26.49
N SER A 13 -23.12 9.23 25.85
CA SER A 13 -23.08 8.86 24.43
C SER A 13 -23.03 10.08 23.49
N SER A 14 -23.22 11.29 24.01
CA SER A 14 -23.23 12.54 23.21
C SER A 14 -21.84 13.08 22.89
N ASN A 15 -20.76 12.63 23.54
CA ASN A 15 -19.39 13.14 23.39
C ASN A 15 -18.36 12.11 22.90
N VAL A 16 -18.79 10.99 22.34
CA VAL A 16 -17.88 10.12 21.61
C VAL A 16 -17.46 10.85 20.35
N ARG A 17 -16.26 11.47 20.36
CA ARG A 17 -15.66 12.02 19.13
C ARG A 17 -15.78 10.94 18.06
N LYS A 18 -16.61 11.18 17.04
CA LYS A 18 -16.63 10.36 15.83
C LYS A 18 -15.23 10.41 15.26
N ARG A 19 -14.43 9.38 15.50
CA ARG A 19 -13.13 9.25 14.87
C ARG A 19 -13.43 9.00 13.41
N THR A 20 -13.33 10.02 12.59
CA THR A 20 -13.37 9.88 11.13
C THR A 20 -12.31 8.87 10.73
N LEU A 21 -12.72 7.90 9.96
CA LEU A 21 -11.80 6.95 9.32
C LEU A 21 -10.76 7.79 8.57
N LYS A 22 -9.47 7.45 8.72
CA LYS A 22 -8.41 8.25 8.12
C LYS A 22 -8.50 8.16 6.61
N THR A 23 -8.55 9.30 5.94
CA THR A 23 -8.52 9.39 4.48
C THR A 23 -7.19 8.85 3.97
N ASN A 24 -7.22 8.02 2.93
CA ASN A 24 -6.02 7.62 2.21
C ASN A 24 -5.58 8.78 1.31
N HIS A 25 -4.55 9.52 1.73
CA HIS A 25 -4.10 10.71 1.01
C HIS A 25 -3.61 10.39 -0.41
N LEU A 26 -2.85 9.31 -0.57
CA LEU A 26 -2.39 8.88 -1.90
C LEU A 26 -3.57 8.51 -2.83
N ARG A 27 -4.58 7.80 -2.31
CA ARG A 27 -5.81 7.50 -3.07
C ARG A 27 -6.51 8.78 -3.50
N HIS A 28 -6.60 9.77 -2.61
CA HIS A 28 -7.19 11.06 -2.92
C HIS A 28 -6.46 11.77 -4.07
N LEU A 29 -5.13 11.81 -4.05
CA LEU A 29 -4.34 12.41 -5.12
C LEU A 29 -4.57 11.69 -6.45
N LEU A 30 -4.50 10.36 -6.46
CA LEU A 30 -4.75 9.55 -7.65
C LEU A 30 -6.15 9.77 -8.23
N ALA A 31 -7.17 9.76 -7.40
CA ALA A 31 -8.56 9.95 -7.84
C ALA A 31 -8.83 11.34 -8.46
N ASN A 32 -8.01 12.34 -8.14
CA ASN A 32 -8.10 13.69 -8.68
C ASN A 32 -7.05 13.99 -9.77
N GLY A 33 -6.29 12.99 -10.23
CA GLY A 33 -5.26 13.17 -11.24
C GLY A 33 -4.13 14.11 -10.79
N LEU A 34 -3.89 14.21 -9.48
CA LEU A 34 -2.85 15.06 -8.91
C LEU A 34 -1.53 14.30 -8.77
N PRO A 35 -0.39 14.98 -8.94
CA PRO A 35 0.91 14.37 -8.71
C PRO A 35 1.10 14.04 -7.22
N SER A 36 1.91 13.03 -6.95
CA SER A 36 2.30 12.65 -5.59
C SER A 36 3.79 12.48 -5.47
N VAL A 37 4.35 12.86 -4.32
CA VAL A 37 5.78 12.74 -4.02
C VAL A 37 5.95 11.76 -2.86
N GLY A 38 6.70 10.70 -3.09
CA GLY A 38 7.04 9.72 -2.06
C GLY A 38 8.53 9.61 -1.82
N THR A 39 8.91 9.08 -0.66
CA THR A 39 10.28 8.71 -0.39
C THR A 39 10.40 7.29 0.13
N ARG A 40 11.54 6.68 -0.13
CA ARG A 40 11.85 5.32 0.28
C ARG A 40 12.46 5.31 1.69
N VAL A 41 11.99 4.38 2.52
CA VAL A 41 12.49 4.15 3.88
C VAL A 41 12.85 2.66 4.03
N GLU A 42 14.07 2.39 4.48
CA GLU A 42 14.60 1.03 4.69
C GLU A 42 14.80 0.70 6.18
N SER A 43 14.43 1.61 7.06
CA SER A 43 14.51 1.43 8.51
C SER A 43 13.11 1.27 9.10
N SER A 44 12.95 0.28 9.97
CA SER A 44 11.70 0.08 10.72
C SER A 44 11.55 1.05 11.90
N TRP A 45 12.56 1.88 12.20
CA TRP A 45 12.47 2.85 13.27
C TRP A 45 11.49 3.98 12.92
N PRO A 46 10.35 4.11 13.64
CA PRO A 46 9.25 4.98 13.23
C PRO A 46 9.63 6.46 13.21
N VAL A 47 10.65 6.87 13.98
CA VAL A 47 11.15 8.26 14.00
C VAL A 47 11.60 8.72 12.61
N ILE A 48 12.13 7.84 11.77
CA ILE A 48 12.50 8.19 10.39
C ILE A 48 11.25 8.60 9.59
N THR A 49 10.16 7.86 9.75
CA THR A 49 8.88 8.20 9.11
C THR A 49 8.30 9.52 9.64
N GLU A 50 8.42 9.78 10.95
CA GLU A 50 8.00 11.07 11.55
C GLU A 50 8.81 12.23 11.01
N ILE A 51 10.16 12.09 10.91
CA ILE A 51 11.04 13.14 10.35
C ILE A 51 10.64 13.42 8.90
N VAL A 52 10.48 12.38 8.06
CA VAL A 52 10.06 12.54 6.68
C VAL A 52 8.74 13.30 6.59
N GLY A 53 7.72 12.86 7.35
CA GLY A 53 6.41 13.49 7.34
C GLY A 53 6.44 14.94 7.85
N SER A 54 7.26 15.24 8.86
CA SER A 54 7.38 16.59 9.43
C SER A 54 7.98 17.63 8.46
N THR A 55 8.66 17.18 7.40
CA THR A 55 9.19 18.09 6.36
C THR A 55 8.09 18.79 5.56
N GLY A 56 6.89 18.18 5.47
CA GLY A 56 5.79 18.67 4.64
C GLY A 56 6.01 18.55 3.13
N HIS A 57 7.05 17.82 2.69
CA HIS A 57 7.41 17.69 1.27
C HIS A 57 6.96 16.38 0.63
N PHE A 58 6.47 15.42 1.43
CA PHE A 58 6.12 14.09 0.96
C PHE A 58 4.65 13.78 1.25
N ASP A 59 3.99 13.18 0.27
CA ASP A 59 2.62 12.70 0.38
C ASP A 59 2.54 11.29 0.97
N TYR A 60 3.62 10.51 0.83
CA TYR A 60 3.71 9.16 1.37
C TYR A 60 5.15 8.71 1.59
N ILE A 61 5.31 7.71 2.46
CA ILE A 61 6.54 6.91 2.55
C ILE A 61 6.34 5.55 1.90
N GLU A 62 7.43 4.98 1.36
CA GLU A 62 7.51 3.59 0.92
C GLU A 62 8.47 2.84 1.85
N PHE A 63 7.93 1.99 2.71
CA PHE A 63 8.74 1.12 3.54
C PHE A 63 9.11 -0.16 2.77
N VAL A 64 10.41 -0.42 2.62
CA VAL A 64 10.94 -1.56 1.85
C VAL A 64 11.06 -2.78 2.74
N ALA A 65 9.95 -3.47 2.99
CA ALA A 65 9.92 -4.69 3.80
C ALA A 65 10.47 -5.92 3.06
N GLU A 66 10.67 -5.83 1.75
CA GLU A 66 11.21 -6.91 0.93
C GLU A 66 12.58 -7.40 1.42
N TYR A 67 13.44 -6.47 1.86
CA TYR A 67 14.80 -6.78 2.30
C TYR A 67 15.11 -6.25 3.69
N ALA A 68 14.40 -5.26 4.19
CA ALA A 68 14.66 -4.68 5.49
C ALA A 68 14.27 -5.66 6.61
N PRO A 69 15.11 -5.84 7.62
CA PRO A 69 14.72 -6.59 8.81
C PRO A 69 13.58 -5.86 9.52
N THR A 70 12.46 -6.57 9.69
CA THR A 70 11.27 -5.99 10.30
C THR A 70 10.46 -7.05 11.02
N SER A 71 9.83 -6.65 12.12
CA SER A 71 8.80 -7.42 12.79
C SER A 71 7.41 -6.91 12.42
N GLN A 72 6.38 -7.72 12.66
CA GLN A 72 5.01 -7.27 12.42
C GLN A 72 4.59 -6.12 13.34
N ALA A 73 5.17 -6.01 14.53
CA ALA A 73 4.93 -4.88 15.44
C ALA A 73 5.45 -3.55 14.87
N ASP A 74 6.53 -3.58 14.09
CA ASP A 74 7.08 -2.39 13.43
C ASP A 74 6.09 -1.80 12.41
N LEU A 75 5.32 -2.66 11.73
CA LEU A 75 4.33 -2.21 10.75
C LEU A 75 3.29 -1.27 11.37
N GLU A 76 2.79 -1.60 12.57
CA GLU A 76 1.85 -0.71 13.27
C GLU A 76 2.49 0.62 13.66
N ASN A 77 3.76 0.61 14.06
CA ASN A 77 4.48 1.82 14.49
C ASN A 77 4.80 2.73 13.29
N ILE A 78 5.20 2.16 12.16
CA ILE A 78 5.41 2.92 10.91
C ILE A 78 4.10 3.56 10.45
N ALA A 79 3.00 2.79 10.45
CA ALA A 79 1.69 3.33 10.09
C ALA A 79 1.25 4.47 11.02
N ARG A 80 1.48 4.37 12.35
CA ARG A 80 1.19 5.44 13.30
C ARG A 80 2.02 6.70 13.01
N ALA A 81 3.31 6.53 12.74
CA ALA A 81 4.22 7.63 12.43
C ALA A 81 3.80 8.40 11.17
N ALA A 82 3.41 7.68 10.11
CA ALA A 82 2.86 8.30 8.89
C ALA A 82 1.57 9.07 9.19
N GLU A 83 0.67 8.47 9.96
CA GLU A 83 -0.61 9.08 10.33
C GLU A 83 -0.47 10.35 11.17
N LEU A 84 0.55 10.47 12.03
CA LEU A 84 0.81 11.69 12.81
C LEU A 84 1.04 12.91 11.92
N ASN A 85 1.57 12.69 10.73
CA ASN A 85 1.91 13.74 9.76
C ASN A 85 0.96 13.81 8.57
N ASN A 86 -0.15 13.07 8.59
CA ASN A 86 -1.16 13.01 7.51
C ASN A 86 -0.60 12.58 6.14
N ILE A 87 0.49 11.82 6.13
CA ILE A 87 1.02 11.18 4.93
C ILE A 87 0.56 9.72 4.83
N SER A 88 0.46 9.19 3.63
CA SER A 88 0.15 7.77 3.43
C SER A 88 1.37 6.89 3.68
N SER A 89 1.13 5.64 4.09
CA SER A 89 2.16 4.62 4.19
C SER A 89 1.97 3.56 3.11
N MET A 90 3.03 3.34 2.33
CA MET A 90 3.15 2.26 1.35
C MET A 90 4.14 1.23 1.89
N ILE A 91 3.87 -0.05 1.66
CA ILE A 91 4.81 -1.13 1.93
C ILE A 91 5.19 -1.82 0.62
N LYS A 92 6.51 -1.97 0.38
CA LYS A 92 7.07 -2.81 -0.68
C LYS A 92 7.40 -4.17 -0.09
N LEU A 93 6.89 -5.25 -0.68
CA LEU A 93 6.99 -6.59 -0.13
C LEU A 93 7.46 -7.61 -1.15
N ASP A 94 8.04 -8.72 -0.65
CA ASP A 94 8.53 -9.83 -1.45
C ASP A 94 7.38 -10.65 -2.07
N PHE A 95 7.64 -11.30 -3.19
CA PHE A 95 6.65 -12.10 -3.90
C PHE A 95 6.22 -13.33 -3.10
N GLN A 96 7.15 -14.01 -2.43
CA GLN A 96 6.93 -15.29 -1.76
C GLN A 96 5.93 -15.19 -0.60
N ASN A 97 6.03 -14.11 0.20
CA ASN A 97 5.20 -13.91 1.37
C ASN A 97 4.11 -12.85 1.16
N ARG A 98 3.89 -12.39 -0.07
CA ARG A 98 3.05 -11.23 -0.39
C ARG A 98 1.66 -11.27 0.25
N ALA A 99 1.01 -12.42 0.23
CA ALA A 99 -0.32 -12.56 0.81
C ALA A 99 -0.31 -12.33 2.33
N PHE A 100 0.64 -12.98 3.01
CA PHE A 100 0.76 -12.89 4.47
C PHE A 100 1.15 -11.48 4.91
N VAL A 101 2.17 -10.89 4.28
CA VAL A 101 2.68 -9.56 4.67
C VAL A 101 1.68 -8.46 4.31
N ALA A 102 1.07 -8.50 3.12
CA ALA A 102 0.07 -7.51 2.70
C ALA A 102 -1.11 -7.44 3.68
N GLN A 103 -1.68 -8.59 4.06
CA GLN A 103 -2.79 -8.62 5.02
C GLN A 103 -2.41 -8.08 6.39
N LYS A 104 -1.19 -8.37 6.88
CA LYS A 104 -0.69 -7.82 8.15
C LYS A 104 -0.46 -6.32 8.07
N ALA A 105 0.12 -5.84 6.97
CA ALA A 105 0.36 -4.41 6.74
C ALA A 105 -0.96 -3.63 6.68
N MET A 106 -1.94 -4.11 5.94
CA MET A 106 -3.27 -3.48 5.86
C MET A 106 -3.94 -3.46 7.23
N ALA A 107 -3.95 -4.57 7.97
CA ALA A 107 -4.51 -4.62 9.33
C ALA A 107 -3.77 -3.66 10.30
N SER A 108 -2.50 -3.37 10.04
CA SER A 108 -1.66 -2.42 10.80
C SER A 108 -1.94 -0.96 10.44
N GLY A 109 -2.53 -0.68 9.27
CA GLY A 109 -2.89 0.67 8.84
C GLY A 109 -2.15 1.18 7.60
N PHE A 110 -1.40 0.34 6.90
CA PHE A 110 -0.83 0.72 5.61
C PHE A 110 -1.93 0.97 4.58
N GLN A 111 -1.74 2.03 3.80
CA GLN A 111 -2.73 2.54 2.85
C GLN A 111 -2.39 2.23 1.39
N ALA A 112 -1.18 1.74 1.14
CA ALA A 112 -0.74 1.30 -0.17
C ALA A 112 0.14 0.06 -0.07
N ILE A 113 0.05 -0.81 -1.06
CA ILE A 113 0.85 -2.04 -1.18
C ILE A 113 1.57 -2.01 -2.52
N MET A 114 2.90 -2.15 -2.49
CA MET A 114 3.71 -2.36 -3.68
C MET A 114 4.13 -3.83 -3.75
N PHE A 115 3.68 -4.49 -4.79
CA PHE A 115 3.99 -5.86 -5.12
C PHE A 115 5.18 -5.94 -6.06
N THR A 116 6.12 -6.84 -5.80
CA THR A 116 7.34 -7.06 -6.59
C THR A 116 7.30 -8.37 -7.38
N ASP A 117 8.19 -8.55 -8.31
CA ASP A 117 8.48 -9.82 -9.02
C ASP A 117 7.33 -10.42 -9.85
N HIS A 118 6.22 -9.74 -10.03
CA HIS A 118 5.12 -10.22 -10.86
C HIS A 118 5.53 -10.25 -12.33
N LYS A 119 5.15 -11.31 -13.02
CA LYS A 119 5.49 -11.56 -14.43
C LYS A 119 4.27 -11.58 -15.35
N THR A 120 3.10 -11.90 -14.80
CA THR A 120 1.88 -12.14 -15.58
C THR A 120 0.67 -11.47 -14.96
N ALA A 121 -0.34 -11.18 -15.79
CA ALA A 121 -1.65 -10.71 -15.33
C ALA A 121 -2.35 -11.67 -14.35
N ALA A 122 -2.08 -12.97 -14.46
CA ALA A 122 -2.63 -13.97 -13.54
C ALA A 122 -2.08 -13.80 -12.12
N GLU A 123 -0.76 -13.61 -11.96
CA GLU A 123 -0.13 -13.34 -10.66
C GLU A 123 -0.60 -12.02 -10.07
N VAL A 124 -0.80 -10.99 -10.91
CA VAL A 124 -1.36 -9.70 -10.49
C VAL A 124 -2.79 -9.87 -9.95
N LYS A 125 -3.66 -10.60 -10.66
CA LYS A 125 -5.03 -10.89 -10.23
C LYS A 125 -5.06 -11.65 -8.89
N GLU A 126 -4.17 -12.63 -8.71
CA GLU A 126 -4.05 -13.36 -7.45
C GLU A 126 -3.70 -12.43 -6.28
N SER A 127 -2.75 -11.52 -6.49
CA SER A 127 -2.33 -10.57 -5.46
C SER A 127 -3.42 -9.55 -5.12
N ILE A 128 -4.17 -9.08 -6.13
CA ILE A 128 -5.34 -8.22 -5.92
C ILE A 128 -6.42 -8.97 -5.13
N PHE A 129 -6.71 -10.21 -5.48
CA PHE A 129 -7.69 -11.05 -4.78
C PHE A 129 -7.40 -11.16 -3.27
N VAL A 130 -6.13 -11.29 -2.88
CA VAL A 130 -5.73 -11.45 -1.48
C VAL A 130 -6.02 -10.20 -0.63
N VAL A 131 -5.98 -9.02 -1.23
CA VAL A 131 -6.08 -7.73 -0.52
C VAL A 131 -7.40 -6.99 -0.75
N ARG A 132 -8.23 -7.45 -1.66
CA ARG A 132 -9.59 -6.90 -1.83
C ARG A 132 -10.56 -7.49 -0.80
N PRO A 133 -11.64 -6.75 -0.41
CA PRO A 133 -12.59 -7.21 0.58
C PRO A 133 -13.28 -8.53 0.18
N ASP A 134 -13.54 -9.37 1.16
CA ASP A 134 -14.38 -10.57 1.00
C ASP A 134 -15.86 -10.17 1.01
N THR A 135 -16.30 -9.59 -0.10
CA THR A 135 -17.71 -9.24 -0.32
C THR A 135 -18.19 -9.78 -1.67
N PRO A 136 -19.48 -9.97 -1.88
CA PRO A 136 -20.02 -10.36 -3.20
C PRO A 136 -19.66 -9.39 -4.33
N GLN A 137 -19.48 -8.10 -4.00
CA GLN A 137 -19.11 -7.06 -4.97
C GLN A 137 -17.63 -7.15 -5.36
N ASP A 138 -16.74 -7.40 -4.39
CA ASP A 138 -15.29 -7.31 -4.58
C ASP A 138 -14.68 -8.65 -4.97
N GLY A 139 -15.30 -9.75 -4.53
CA GLY A 139 -14.82 -11.10 -4.77
C GLY A 139 -13.43 -11.37 -4.20
N GLY A 140 -12.99 -10.61 -3.21
CA GLY A 140 -11.66 -10.71 -2.62
C GLY A 140 -11.60 -11.71 -1.47
N ARG A 141 -10.49 -11.69 -0.73
CA ARG A 141 -10.22 -12.60 0.39
C ARG A 141 -9.92 -11.87 1.70
N PHE A 142 -9.85 -10.55 1.71
CA PHE A 142 -9.51 -9.80 2.90
C PHE A 142 -10.74 -9.66 3.81
N GLY A 143 -10.68 -10.34 4.96
CA GLY A 143 -11.76 -10.36 5.95
C GLY A 143 -11.83 -9.10 6.79
N TYR A 144 -12.68 -9.12 7.83
CA TYR A 144 -12.87 -8.03 8.77
C TYR A 144 -11.94 -8.19 10.00
N PRO A 145 -10.75 -7.56 10.00
CA PRO A 145 -9.83 -7.65 11.13
C PRO A 145 -10.27 -6.64 12.21
N ASN A 146 -10.76 -7.07 13.32
CA ASN A 146 -11.04 -6.19 14.45
C ASN A 146 -9.73 -5.65 15.07
N ARG A 147 -9.03 -4.80 14.30
CA ARG A 147 -7.70 -4.29 14.62
C ARG A 147 -7.64 -2.76 14.50
N ARG A 148 -6.42 -2.24 14.57
CA ARG A 148 -6.07 -0.83 14.57
C ARG A 148 -6.72 -0.02 13.44
N TRP A 149 -6.81 -0.55 12.24
CA TRP A 149 -7.39 0.15 11.09
C TRP A 149 -8.82 0.62 11.35
N ILE A 150 -9.68 -0.24 11.87
CA ILE A 150 -11.06 0.12 12.22
C ILE A 150 -11.19 0.81 13.58
N GLY A 151 -10.06 1.14 14.23
CA GLY A 151 -10.02 1.83 15.51
C GLY A 151 -10.51 1.00 16.68
N TYR A 152 -10.44 -0.33 16.60
CA TYR A 152 -10.88 -1.27 17.63
C TYR A 152 -12.37 -1.12 18.02
N LYS A 153 -13.19 -0.60 17.11
CA LYS A 153 -14.63 -0.42 17.36
C LYS A 153 -15.38 -1.68 16.94
N PRO A 154 -15.99 -2.42 17.90
CA PRO A 154 -16.68 -3.67 17.59
C PRO A 154 -17.92 -3.48 16.72
N ASN A 155 -18.43 -2.26 16.60
CA ASN A 155 -19.67 -1.92 15.90
C ASN A 155 -19.44 -1.09 14.62
N SER A 156 -18.22 -1.07 14.05
CA SER A 156 -18.03 -0.42 12.75
C SER A 156 -18.78 -1.23 11.69
N PRO A 157 -19.61 -0.61 10.85
CA PRO A 157 -20.32 -1.32 9.79
C PRO A 157 -19.32 -1.99 8.83
N GLN A 158 -19.56 -3.25 8.51
CA GLN A 158 -18.67 -4.04 7.65
C GLN A 158 -18.53 -3.43 6.27
N MET A 159 -19.59 -2.84 5.73
CA MET A 159 -19.54 -2.25 4.38
C MET A 159 -18.75 -0.94 4.35
N ASP A 160 -18.77 -0.15 5.42
CA ASP A 160 -17.92 1.05 5.55
C ASP A 160 -16.45 0.63 5.61
N TYR A 161 -16.16 -0.45 6.33
CA TYR A 161 -14.83 -1.02 6.37
C TYR A 161 -14.38 -1.56 4.99
N ALA A 162 -15.26 -2.27 4.28
CA ALA A 162 -14.98 -2.75 2.93
C ALA A 162 -14.66 -1.59 1.97
N ALA A 163 -15.37 -0.47 2.09
CA ALA A 163 -15.08 0.75 1.33
C ALA A 163 -13.66 1.27 1.60
N MET A 164 -13.23 1.31 2.88
CA MET A 164 -11.84 1.69 3.23
C MET A 164 -10.80 0.73 2.64
N VAL A 165 -11.08 -0.57 2.64
CA VAL A 165 -10.17 -1.56 2.06
C VAL A 165 -10.03 -1.36 0.56
N ARG A 166 -11.11 -0.99 -0.14
CA ARG A 166 -11.06 -0.65 -1.58
C ARG A 166 -10.16 0.54 -1.87
N ASP A 167 -10.05 1.49 -0.95
CA ASP A 167 -9.18 2.66 -1.08
C ASP A 167 -7.69 2.33 -0.99
N THR A 168 -7.32 1.12 -0.58
CA THR A 168 -5.90 0.69 -0.60
C THR A 168 -5.36 0.77 -2.01
N VAL A 169 -4.29 1.56 -2.18
CA VAL A 169 -3.61 1.74 -3.48
C VAL A 169 -2.74 0.52 -3.75
N LEU A 170 -2.88 -0.06 -4.94
CA LEU A 170 -2.12 -1.23 -5.36
C LEU A 170 -1.15 -0.86 -6.47
N VAL A 171 0.12 -1.07 -6.19
CA VAL A 171 1.25 -0.76 -7.07
C VAL A 171 1.94 -2.05 -7.47
N PHE A 172 2.32 -2.19 -8.74
CA PHE A 172 3.08 -3.34 -9.21
C PHE A 172 4.41 -2.90 -9.81
N MET A 173 5.51 -3.50 -9.34
CA MET A 173 6.81 -3.27 -9.94
C MET A 173 6.95 -4.07 -11.24
N ILE A 174 7.36 -3.38 -12.28
CA ILE A 174 7.71 -3.94 -13.59
C ILE A 174 9.23 -4.02 -13.64
N GLU A 175 9.76 -5.16 -13.23
CA GLU A 175 11.19 -5.34 -12.99
C GLU A 175 11.74 -6.68 -13.52
N LYS A 176 10.94 -7.40 -14.30
CA LYS A 176 11.37 -8.60 -15.02
C LYS A 176 11.11 -8.41 -16.51
N SER A 177 11.99 -8.95 -17.36
CA SER A 177 11.80 -8.87 -18.81
C SER A 177 10.44 -9.44 -19.24
N VAL A 178 10.04 -10.57 -18.66
CA VAL A 178 8.72 -11.19 -18.91
C VAL A 178 7.56 -10.28 -18.51
N ALA A 179 7.72 -9.48 -17.44
CA ALA A 179 6.69 -8.51 -17.05
C ALA A 179 6.54 -7.39 -18.10
N MET A 180 7.65 -6.96 -18.70
CA MET A 180 7.60 -6.00 -19.81
C MET A 180 6.95 -6.59 -21.05
N ASP A 181 7.17 -7.88 -21.35
CA ASP A 181 6.53 -8.56 -22.48
C ASP A 181 4.99 -8.66 -22.26
N ASN A 182 4.53 -8.67 -21.01
CA ASN A 182 3.12 -8.77 -20.60
C ASN A 182 2.54 -7.43 -20.10
N ILE A 183 3.18 -6.30 -20.33
CA ILE A 183 2.82 -5.02 -19.71
C ILE A 183 1.40 -4.56 -20.04
N GLU A 184 0.93 -4.77 -21.27
CA GLU A 184 -0.43 -4.47 -21.71
C GLU A 184 -1.47 -5.27 -20.90
N GLU A 185 -1.23 -6.58 -20.75
CA GLU A 185 -2.12 -7.46 -20.00
C GLU A 185 -2.13 -7.10 -18.51
N ILE A 186 -0.96 -6.76 -17.93
CA ILE A 186 -0.82 -6.37 -16.53
C ILE A 186 -1.58 -5.06 -16.27
N CYS A 187 -1.37 -4.05 -17.11
CA CYS A 187 -2.07 -2.76 -16.97
C CYS A 187 -3.58 -2.85 -17.22
N SER A 188 -4.03 -3.87 -17.95
CA SER A 188 -5.46 -4.12 -18.19
C SER A 188 -6.18 -4.75 -17.01
N VAL A 189 -5.46 -5.23 -15.97
CA VAL A 189 -6.09 -5.88 -14.82
C VAL A 189 -6.82 -4.85 -13.94
N PRO A 190 -8.14 -5.00 -13.72
CA PRO A 190 -8.87 -4.11 -12.83
C PRO A 190 -8.29 -4.11 -11.42
N GLY A 191 -8.01 -2.92 -10.89
CA GLY A 191 -7.44 -2.76 -9.55
C GLY A 191 -5.93 -2.55 -9.51
N VAL A 192 -5.25 -2.54 -10.66
CA VAL A 192 -3.89 -1.98 -10.79
C VAL A 192 -4.02 -0.46 -10.79
N ASP A 193 -3.55 0.18 -9.73
CA ASP A 193 -3.62 1.64 -9.60
C ASP A 193 -2.37 2.33 -10.15
N MET A 194 -1.21 1.73 -9.89
CA MET A 194 0.08 2.27 -10.29
C MET A 194 1.02 1.15 -10.74
N VAL A 195 1.98 1.51 -11.58
CA VAL A 195 3.14 0.68 -11.90
C VAL A 195 4.42 1.46 -11.71
N GLN A 196 5.51 0.76 -11.36
CA GLN A 196 6.84 1.34 -11.23
C GLN A 196 7.86 0.49 -11.95
N PHE A 197 8.76 1.12 -12.70
CA PHE A 197 9.87 0.42 -13.33
C PHE A 197 10.99 0.15 -12.31
N GLY A 198 11.53 -1.08 -12.30
CA GLY A 198 12.65 -1.49 -11.47
C GLY A 198 13.91 -1.73 -12.33
N PRO A 199 14.75 -0.70 -12.62
CA PRO A 199 15.83 -0.80 -13.61
C PRO A 199 16.90 -1.83 -13.25
N SER A 200 17.23 -1.99 -11.96
CA SER A 200 18.27 -2.93 -11.51
C SER A 200 17.85 -4.38 -11.73
N ASP A 201 16.67 -4.74 -11.24
CA ASP A 201 16.14 -6.09 -11.38
C ASP A 201 15.77 -6.41 -12.82
N TYR A 202 15.25 -5.41 -13.56
CA TYR A 202 15.02 -5.56 -15.00
C TYR A 202 16.31 -5.89 -15.76
N SER A 203 17.37 -5.13 -15.53
CA SER A 203 18.67 -5.36 -16.14
C SER A 203 19.22 -6.74 -15.77
N MET A 204 19.15 -7.11 -14.48
CA MET A 204 19.57 -8.43 -14.02
C MET A 204 18.76 -9.55 -14.67
N SER A 205 17.46 -9.40 -14.86
CA SER A 205 16.60 -10.37 -15.54
C SER A 205 16.93 -10.55 -17.04
N ARG A 206 17.60 -9.55 -17.62
CA ARG A 206 18.12 -9.57 -18.99
C ARG A 206 19.56 -10.10 -19.08
N GLY A 207 20.22 -10.34 -17.94
CA GLY A 207 21.64 -10.69 -17.88
C GLY A 207 22.57 -9.49 -18.19
N TRP A 208 22.12 -8.27 -17.89
CA TRP A 208 22.84 -7.03 -18.17
C TRP A 208 23.40 -6.39 -16.90
N ASN A 209 24.54 -5.72 -17.06
CA ASN A 209 24.95 -4.70 -16.12
C ASN A 209 24.23 -3.40 -16.49
N SER A 210 23.48 -2.82 -15.58
CA SER A 210 22.65 -1.63 -15.86
C SER A 210 23.47 -0.43 -16.35
N SER A 211 24.73 -0.29 -15.91
CA SER A 211 25.66 0.76 -16.36
C SER A 211 26.02 0.68 -17.85
N GLU A 212 25.93 -0.52 -18.44
CA GLU A 212 26.29 -0.78 -19.84
C GLU A 212 25.07 -0.68 -20.79
N HIS A 213 23.85 -0.77 -20.24
CA HIS A 213 22.58 -0.85 -20.97
C HIS A 213 21.58 0.24 -20.58
N VAL A 214 22.11 1.47 -20.27
CA VAL A 214 21.29 2.59 -19.81
C VAL A 214 20.21 2.99 -20.81
N GLN A 215 20.54 2.99 -22.11
CA GLN A 215 19.59 3.42 -23.14
C GLN A 215 18.44 2.41 -23.31
N GLU A 216 18.77 1.12 -23.22
CA GLU A 216 17.83 0.02 -23.38
C GLU A 216 16.83 -0.02 -22.23
N PHE A 217 17.28 0.03 -20.96
CA PHE A 217 16.34 0.02 -19.86
C PHE A 217 15.52 1.32 -19.76
N LYS A 218 16.09 2.48 -20.14
CA LYS A 218 15.31 3.72 -20.23
C LYS A 218 14.30 3.69 -21.36
N ALA A 219 14.57 2.96 -22.45
CA ALA A 219 13.58 2.74 -23.50
C ALA A 219 12.43 1.85 -22.99
N ALA A 220 12.73 0.79 -22.21
CA ALA A 220 11.73 -0.06 -21.58
C ALA A 220 10.89 0.71 -20.57
N GLU A 221 11.49 1.56 -19.74
CA GLU A 221 10.78 2.43 -18.79
C GLU A 221 9.81 3.38 -19.52
N ARG A 222 10.26 4.03 -20.59
CA ARG A 222 9.37 4.89 -21.40
C ARG A 222 8.21 4.14 -22.02
N GLU A 223 8.42 2.90 -22.47
CA GLU A 223 7.34 2.07 -22.98
C GLU A 223 6.35 1.66 -21.88
N MET A 224 6.86 1.28 -20.69
CA MET A 224 6.00 1.04 -19.53
C MET A 224 5.13 2.26 -19.21
N ILE A 225 5.72 3.46 -19.16
CA ILE A 225 4.99 4.71 -18.90
C ILE A 225 3.89 4.92 -19.93
N LYS A 226 4.20 4.77 -21.20
CA LYS A 226 3.25 4.95 -22.30
C LYS A 226 2.07 3.98 -22.21
N VAL A 227 2.34 2.69 -21.97
CA VAL A 227 1.31 1.67 -21.81
C VAL A 227 0.46 1.93 -20.56
N ALA A 228 1.08 2.23 -19.42
CA ALA A 228 0.37 2.53 -18.20
C ALA A 228 -0.63 3.69 -18.39
N LEU A 229 -0.20 4.79 -18.99
CA LEU A 229 -1.06 5.94 -19.26
C LEU A 229 -2.21 5.60 -20.22
N ALA A 230 -1.98 4.76 -21.22
CA ALA A 230 -3.01 4.30 -22.15
C ALA A 230 -4.12 3.48 -21.45
N HIS A 231 -3.77 2.80 -20.35
CA HIS A 231 -4.68 2.02 -19.52
C HIS A 231 -5.21 2.79 -18.28
N SER A 232 -4.96 4.07 -18.17
CA SER A 232 -5.33 4.90 -17.01
C SER A 232 -4.68 4.41 -15.70
N VAL A 233 -3.53 3.74 -15.80
CA VAL A 233 -2.69 3.34 -14.67
C VAL A 233 -1.63 4.42 -14.47
N GLN A 234 -1.42 4.84 -13.22
CA GLN A 234 -0.45 5.90 -12.91
C GLN A 234 0.97 5.34 -12.89
N PRO A 235 1.88 5.77 -13.79
CA PRO A 235 3.28 5.42 -13.67
C PRO A 235 3.93 6.17 -12.49
N ARG A 236 4.79 5.47 -11.76
CA ARG A 236 5.66 6.01 -10.72
C ARG A 236 7.10 5.90 -11.19
N CYS A 237 7.84 7.04 -11.17
CA CYS A 237 9.23 7.17 -11.58
C CYS A 237 10.12 7.56 -10.40
#